data_095c0406ede7c57fc7b31101d886db2b
#
_entry.id   095c0406ede7c57fc7b31101d886db2b
#
_cell.length_a   1.000
_cell.length_b   1.000
_cell.length_c   1.000
_cell.angle_alpha   90.00
_cell.angle_beta   90.00
_cell.angle_gamma   90.00
#
_symmetry.space_group_name_H-M   'P 1'
#
loop_
_entity.id
_entity.type
_entity.pdbx_description
1 polymer ?
#
loop_
_entity_poly.entity_id
_entity_poly.type
_entity_poly.pdbx_seq_one_letter_code
_entity_poly.pdbx_strand_id
1 'polypeptide(L)'
;MTSARLRCGHLKILARVGGVALMLAIASGAPALARNPLKLPETQYEPVAWAMIDGWADDDHNAAFASFLNSCKAILQGPPSRDGQPMVGALFKVCQKAVEADPKKPGEARAFFEQNFRPVRISPLGTPDGFVTGYYEPIVQGLSKQADGFDHPLYRKPSNLLPGGRMAVAGAPVASEGKSKKKKHGPKRRLVSYYERAAIDDGILAGRNLEICWLKDPIESFFAHIQGSVRVLLDDGRLMRLNYAAANGQPYYAVGRWLIDRNIVAKDEMSMDRIREWMERNPKEGEELRRRNKSYVFFRETNLPVNEEPIGAQGISLTPGRSIAVDHKLHTYGTPFFISAYLPIEGLKPDTWFRRLMIAQDTGGAIVGPARADLYFGAGDEAASVAGRLRHSGKFVMLVPKALLPAADDEIPLPRLRPANLMSDETAPAETPEAKPEAVKLEAKPPETAAAKIEPSKPLAAKKLAKTTEKLTEKPAEKKAEKKTEKAADDKKPVKTSKHESKSVAKSESKTKPKSTPRSGPKHDPAT
;
A
#
# COMPACT_ATOMS: atom_id res chain seq x y z
N MET A 1 59.64 -18.09 61.10
CA MET A 1 59.81 -19.49 61.41
C MET A 1 59.55 -20.24 60.13
N THR A 2 60.59 -20.59 59.49
CA THR A 2 61.04 -21.93 59.02
C THR A 2 60.25 -22.49 57.90
N SER A 3 60.75 -22.90 56.80
CA SER A 3 62.03 -23.34 56.28
C SER A 3 61.76 -23.93 54.92
N ALA A 4 62.35 -23.44 53.88
CA ALA A 4 63.25 -24.02 52.95
C ALA A 4 63.23 -25.56 52.77
N ARG A 5 63.12 -26.02 51.54
CA ARG A 5 64.19 -26.93 50.93
C ARG A 5 64.01 -27.05 49.40
N LEU A 6 65.11 -26.65 48.78
CA LEU A 6 65.51 -27.03 47.45
C LEU A 6 65.64 -28.56 47.30
N ARG A 7 65.44 -29.13 46.12
CA ARG A 7 66.35 -30.12 45.53
C ARG A 7 66.41 -30.05 44.03
N CYS A 8 67.57 -29.85 43.59
CA CYS A 8 68.23 -29.90 42.29
C CYS A 8 68.22 -31.31 41.72
N GLY A 9 68.24 -31.53 40.45
CA GLY A 9 68.55 -32.84 39.87
C GLY A 9 68.43 -32.90 38.33
N HIS A 10 69.54 -32.60 37.67
CA HIS A 10 70.10 -33.15 36.45
C HIS A 10 69.45 -33.01 35.08
N LEU A 11 70.04 -32.17 34.36
CA LEU A 11 70.55 -32.12 32.99
C LEU A 11 70.67 -33.49 32.29
N LYS A 12 70.02 -33.71 31.15
CA LYS A 12 70.54 -34.48 30.01
C LYS A 12 70.19 -33.80 28.71
N ILE A 13 71.16 -33.27 28.06
CA ILE A 13 71.27 -32.82 26.68
C ILE A 13 71.12 -34.06 25.78
N LEU A 14 70.21 -33.96 24.79
CA LEU A 14 70.36 -34.72 23.54
C LEU A 14 69.77 -33.88 22.39
N ALA A 15 70.71 -33.41 21.59
CA ALA A 15 70.47 -32.79 20.29
C ALA A 15 69.99 -33.85 19.27
N ARG A 16 69.00 -33.52 18.47
CA ARG A 16 68.81 -34.02 17.08
C ARG A 16 67.83 -33.07 16.37
N VAL A 17 68.40 -32.29 15.50
CA VAL A 17 68.24 -32.17 14.04
C VAL A 17 66.85 -32.46 13.48
N GLY A 18 66.31 -31.49 12.79
CA GLY A 18 65.56 -31.74 11.57
C GLY A 18 64.10 -31.31 11.61
N GLY A 19 63.75 -30.42 10.73
CA GLY A 19 62.40 -30.29 10.22
C GLY A 19 61.74 -28.94 10.48
N VAL A 20 62.15 -27.92 9.75
CA VAL A 20 61.31 -26.73 9.50
C VAL A 20 60.12 -27.14 8.62
N ALA A 21 59.03 -27.53 9.23
CA ALA A 21 57.77 -27.69 8.53
C ALA A 21 57.10 -26.30 8.47
N LEU A 22 57.33 -25.63 7.34
CA LEU A 22 56.59 -24.41 6.96
C LEU A 22 55.14 -24.83 6.70
N MET A 23 54.30 -24.75 7.72
CA MET A 23 52.85 -24.83 7.53
C MET A 23 52.39 -23.57 6.78
N LEU A 24 52.25 -23.66 5.45
CA LEU A 24 51.42 -22.74 4.68
C LEU A 24 49.97 -22.95 5.15
N ALA A 25 49.49 -22.08 6.00
CA ALA A 25 48.07 -21.91 6.24
C ALA A 25 47.45 -21.34 4.95
N ILE A 26 46.98 -22.22 4.07
CA ILE A 26 46.07 -21.85 3.00
C ILE A 26 44.78 -21.42 3.70
N ALA A 27 44.64 -20.13 3.94
CA ALA A 27 43.36 -19.52 4.27
C ALA A 27 42.44 -19.73 3.07
N SER A 28 41.74 -20.86 3.06
CA SER A 28 40.60 -21.07 2.19
C SER A 28 39.54 -20.04 2.58
N GLY A 29 39.66 -18.84 2.02
CA GLY A 29 38.58 -17.87 2.02
C GLY A 29 37.40 -18.50 1.29
N ALA A 30 36.55 -19.22 2.02
CA ALA A 30 35.23 -19.55 1.51
C ALA A 30 34.61 -18.24 1.03
N PRO A 31 34.11 -18.14 -0.22
CA PRO A 31 33.40 -16.97 -0.66
C PRO A 31 32.26 -16.75 0.33
N ALA A 32 32.30 -15.64 1.05
CA ALA A 32 31.17 -15.21 1.84
C ALA A 32 30.01 -15.13 0.85
N LEU A 33 29.15 -16.14 0.89
CA LEU A 33 27.85 -16.09 0.19
C LEU A 33 27.23 -14.77 0.55
N ALA A 34 27.24 -13.83 -0.37
CA ALA A 34 26.68 -12.52 -0.20
C ALA A 34 25.25 -12.73 0.28
N ARG A 35 25.01 -12.50 1.57
CA ARG A 35 23.68 -12.61 2.15
C ARG A 35 22.82 -11.61 1.40
N ASN A 36 21.89 -12.12 0.60
CA ASN A 36 20.91 -11.25 -0.05
C ASN A 36 20.18 -10.46 1.05
N PRO A 37 20.45 -9.16 1.21
CA PRO A 37 19.92 -8.38 2.31
C PRO A 37 18.41 -8.12 2.17
N LEU A 38 17.85 -8.36 0.99
CA LEU A 38 16.45 -8.05 0.70
C LEU A 38 15.47 -9.12 1.17
N LYS A 39 15.89 -10.39 1.23
CA LYS A 39 15.11 -11.55 1.73
C LYS A 39 13.58 -11.47 1.53
N LEU A 40 13.12 -11.06 0.36
CA LEU A 40 11.69 -11.11 0.04
C LEU A 40 11.33 -12.54 -0.38
N PRO A 41 10.42 -13.23 0.31
CA PRO A 41 10.01 -14.58 -0.05
C PRO A 41 9.28 -14.57 -1.41
N GLU A 42 9.33 -15.68 -2.12
CA GLU A 42 8.63 -15.91 -3.40
C GLU A 42 8.85 -14.81 -4.45
N THR A 43 10.06 -14.21 -4.45
CA THR A 43 10.40 -13.06 -5.30
C THR A 43 11.53 -13.39 -6.23
N GLN A 44 11.37 -13.05 -7.50
CA GLN A 44 12.45 -12.96 -8.47
C GLN A 44 13.09 -11.57 -8.37
N TYR A 45 14.44 -11.54 -8.46
CA TYR A 45 15.23 -10.31 -8.42
C TYR A 45 16.14 -10.26 -9.64
N GLU A 46 16.15 -9.14 -10.30
CA GLU A 46 17.05 -8.87 -11.41
C GLU A 46 17.63 -7.47 -11.26
N PRO A 47 18.92 -7.33 -10.90
CA PRO A 47 19.59 -6.03 -10.99
C PRO A 47 19.55 -5.53 -12.43
N VAL A 48 19.17 -4.29 -12.64
CA VAL A 48 19.06 -3.69 -13.97
C VAL A 48 19.85 -2.38 -14.01
N ALA A 49 20.36 -2.04 -15.19
CA ALA A 49 20.97 -0.72 -15.40
C ALA A 49 19.88 0.35 -15.58
N TRP A 50 20.15 1.59 -15.18
CA TRP A 50 19.22 2.70 -15.35
C TRP A 50 18.75 2.88 -16.80
N ALA A 51 19.66 2.69 -17.75
CA ALA A 51 19.37 2.79 -19.18
C ALA A 51 18.38 1.71 -19.68
N MET A 52 18.20 0.63 -18.92
CA MET A 52 17.26 -0.47 -19.25
C MET A 52 15.86 -0.26 -18.66
N ILE A 53 15.64 0.83 -17.97
CA ILE A 53 14.33 1.18 -17.41
C ILE A 53 13.64 2.11 -18.38
N ASP A 54 12.74 1.53 -19.17
CA ASP A 54 11.99 2.26 -20.19
C ASP A 54 11.11 3.34 -19.55
N GLY A 55 11.27 4.60 -20.03
CA GLY A 55 10.57 5.78 -19.52
C GLY A 55 11.14 6.36 -18.23
N TRP A 56 12.26 5.83 -17.70
CA TRP A 56 12.91 6.41 -16.53
C TRP A 56 13.29 7.87 -16.72
N ALA A 57 13.85 8.18 -17.90
CA ALA A 57 14.32 9.53 -18.22
C ALA A 57 13.19 10.56 -18.37
N ASP A 58 11.98 10.09 -18.67
CA ASP A 58 10.83 10.92 -19.04
C ASP A 58 9.92 11.25 -17.85
N ASP A 59 10.15 10.61 -16.68
CA ASP A 59 9.31 10.83 -15.50
C ASP A 59 9.62 12.17 -14.82
N ASP A 60 8.62 12.76 -14.20
CA ASP A 60 8.77 13.91 -13.30
C ASP A 60 9.39 13.49 -11.96
N HIS A 61 10.71 13.39 -11.94
CA HIS A 61 11.46 13.03 -10.75
C HIS A 61 11.35 14.06 -9.63
N ASN A 62 11.02 15.33 -9.92
CA ASN A 62 10.82 16.35 -8.89
C ASN A 62 9.56 16.06 -8.08
N ALA A 63 8.46 15.71 -8.73
CA ALA A 63 7.24 15.28 -8.05
C ALA A 63 7.47 14.00 -7.21
N ALA A 64 8.22 13.04 -7.75
CA ALA A 64 8.62 11.83 -7.02
C ALA A 64 9.50 12.15 -5.80
N PHE A 65 10.45 13.08 -5.96
CA PHE A 65 11.33 13.52 -4.87
C PHE A 65 10.56 14.22 -3.76
N ALA A 66 9.62 15.10 -4.09
CA ALA A 66 8.76 15.76 -3.11
C ALA A 66 7.97 14.73 -2.27
N SER A 67 7.38 13.71 -2.92
CA SER A 67 6.70 12.61 -2.24
C SER A 67 7.68 11.77 -1.39
N PHE A 68 8.88 11.49 -1.90
CA PHE A 68 9.93 10.79 -1.17
C PHE A 68 10.40 11.58 0.07
N LEU A 69 10.57 12.91 -0.08
CA LEU A 69 10.97 13.79 1.03
C LEU A 69 9.92 13.78 2.17
N ASN A 70 8.63 13.70 1.85
CA ASN A 70 7.59 13.53 2.87
C ASN A 70 7.76 12.21 3.64
N SER A 71 8.07 11.12 2.96
CA SER A 71 8.42 9.85 3.61
C SER A 71 9.68 9.96 4.46
N CYS A 72 10.70 10.66 3.97
CA CYS A 72 11.95 10.86 4.68
C CYS A 72 11.76 11.62 6.00
N LYS A 73 10.92 12.66 6.00
CA LYS A 73 10.59 13.39 7.24
C LYS A 73 10.02 12.47 8.30
N ALA A 74 9.15 11.53 7.93
CA ALA A 74 8.58 10.55 8.85
C ALA A 74 9.61 9.49 9.28
N ILE A 75 10.44 9.00 8.35
CA ILE A 75 11.49 8.01 8.63
C ILE A 75 12.49 8.57 9.65
N LEU A 76 12.89 9.83 9.53
CA LEU A 76 13.86 10.47 10.41
C LEU A 76 13.33 10.74 11.83
N GLN A 77 12.00 10.74 12.04
CA GLN A 77 11.39 10.78 13.37
C GLN A 77 11.45 9.43 14.10
N GLY A 78 11.72 8.35 13.36
CA GLY A 78 11.83 7.00 13.89
C GLY A 78 13.27 6.66 14.28
N PRO A 79 13.50 5.44 14.81
CA PRO A 79 14.85 4.97 15.12
C PRO A 79 15.65 4.76 13.83
N PRO A 80 16.97 5.06 13.85
CA PRO A 80 17.84 4.98 12.67
C PRO A 80 18.08 3.55 12.16
N SER A 81 17.76 2.55 12.96
CA SER A 81 17.82 1.15 12.56
C SER A 81 16.80 0.33 13.35
N ARG A 82 16.42 -0.82 12.77
CA ARG A 82 15.63 -1.85 13.45
C ARG A 82 16.26 -3.19 13.19
N ASP A 83 16.39 -3.99 14.23
CA ASP A 83 16.96 -5.34 14.14
C ASP A 83 16.19 -6.18 13.12
N GLY A 84 16.95 -6.86 12.24
CA GLY A 84 16.38 -7.67 11.18
C GLY A 84 15.74 -6.90 9.99
N GLN A 85 15.79 -5.56 9.98
CA GLN A 85 15.25 -4.72 8.90
C GLN A 85 16.33 -3.81 8.29
N PRO A 86 17.26 -4.34 7.50
CA PRO A 86 18.38 -3.56 6.96
C PRO A 86 17.92 -2.41 6.05
N MET A 87 16.78 -2.56 5.37
CA MET A 87 16.19 -1.53 4.53
C MET A 87 15.86 -0.25 5.32
N VAL A 88 15.37 -0.36 6.55
CA VAL A 88 15.05 0.79 7.40
C VAL A 88 16.30 1.63 7.67
N GLY A 89 17.41 1.01 8.06
CA GLY A 89 18.65 1.73 8.33
C GLY A 89 19.29 2.33 7.09
N ALA A 90 19.18 1.65 5.95
CA ALA A 90 19.70 2.16 4.69
C ALA A 90 18.87 3.35 4.18
N LEU A 91 17.54 3.27 4.23
CA LEU A 91 16.66 4.39 3.88
C LEU A 91 16.86 5.58 4.83
N PHE A 92 17.05 5.33 6.13
CA PHE A 92 17.33 6.41 7.08
C PHE A 92 18.54 7.27 6.64
N LYS A 93 19.64 6.63 6.24
CA LYS A 93 20.84 7.32 5.73
C LYS A 93 20.59 8.08 4.43
N VAL A 94 19.81 7.51 3.51
CA VAL A 94 19.44 8.21 2.27
C VAL A 94 18.51 9.38 2.58
N CYS A 95 17.60 9.22 3.53
CA CYS A 95 16.70 10.30 3.95
C CYS A 95 17.43 11.48 4.59
N GLN A 96 18.52 11.26 5.34
CA GLN A 96 19.37 12.36 5.82
C GLN A 96 19.88 13.21 4.66
N LYS A 97 20.40 12.56 3.61
CA LYS A 97 20.85 13.26 2.40
C LYS A 97 19.70 13.93 1.64
N ALA A 98 18.50 13.32 1.62
CA ALA A 98 17.35 13.87 0.92
C ALA A 98 16.84 15.18 1.55
N VAL A 99 16.91 15.30 2.87
CA VAL A 99 16.52 16.54 3.59
C VAL A 99 17.51 17.67 3.33
N GLU A 100 18.78 17.35 3.15
CA GLU A 100 19.84 18.31 2.80
C GLU A 100 19.82 18.69 1.32
N ALA A 101 19.31 17.79 0.46
CA ALA A 101 19.21 18.02 -0.98
C ALA A 101 17.99 18.91 -1.27
N ASP A 102 18.20 19.96 -2.06
CA ASP A 102 17.13 20.85 -2.52
C ASP A 102 17.20 20.94 -4.06
N PRO A 103 16.73 19.90 -4.77
CA PRO A 103 16.83 19.84 -6.22
C PRO A 103 15.95 20.92 -6.84
N LYS A 104 16.59 21.94 -7.41
CA LYS A 104 15.93 23.10 -8.06
C LYS A 104 16.04 23.06 -9.57
N LYS A 105 17.11 22.44 -10.08
CA LYS A 105 17.38 22.37 -11.52
C LYS A 105 16.82 21.08 -12.11
N PRO A 106 16.40 21.10 -13.36
CA PRO A 106 16.02 19.89 -14.08
C PRO A 106 17.12 18.83 -14.00
N GLY A 107 16.72 17.59 -13.66
CA GLY A 107 17.64 16.45 -13.56
C GLY A 107 18.31 16.25 -12.19
N GLU A 108 18.32 17.22 -11.29
CA GLU A 108 18.94 17.06 -9.95
C GLU A 108 18.22 16.00 -9.11
N ALA A 109 16.88 15.95 -9.12
CA ALA A 109 16.10 14.93 -8.44
C ALA A 109 16.35 13.53 -9.02
N ARG A 110 16.44 13.42 -10.35
CA ARG A 110 16.82 12.17 -11.00
C ARG A 110 18.22 11.72 -10.58
N ALA A 111 19.18 12.62 -10.64
CA ALA A 111 20.56 12.35 -10.21
C ALA A 111 20.63 11.91 -8.75
N PHE A 112 19.81 12.49 -7.87
CA PHE A 112 19.72 12.06 -6.47
C PHE A 112 19.33 10.58 -6.35
N PHE A 113 18.30 10.14 -7.07
CA PHE A 113 17.89 8.72 -7.04
C PHE A 113 18.99 7.83 -7.62
N GLU A 114 19.56 8.18 -8.76
CA GLU A 114 20.63 7.42 -9.41
C GLU A 114 21.90 7.32 -8.56
N GLN A 115 22.23 8.35 -7.79
CA GLN A 115 23.41 8.38 -6.90
C GLN A 115 23.22 7.54 -5.64
N ASN A 116 21.99 7.47 -5.09
CA ASN A 116 21.76 6.86 -3.78
C ASN A 116 21.15 5.46 -3.85
N PHE A 117 20.61 5.06 -4.99
CA PHE A 117 19.92 3.76 -5.16
C PHE A 117 20.52 2.94 -6.30
N ARG A 118 20.22 1.64 -6.28
CA ARG A 118 20.37 0.70 -7.39
C ARG A 118 19.00 0.17 -7.79
N PRO A 119 18.67 0.14 -9.07
CA PRO A 119 17.40 -0.40 -9.51
C PRO A 119 17.45 -1.94 -9.57
N VAL A 120 16.42 -2.56 -9.03
CA VAL A 120 16.22 -4.00 -9.03
C VAL A 120 14.81 -4.31 -9.53
N ARG A 121 14.72 -4.99 -10.66
CA ARG A 121 13.43 -5.51 -11.12
C ARG A 121 12.96 -6.60 -10.19
N ILE A 122 11.72 -6.54 -9.77
CA ILE A 122 11.10 -7.55 -8.92
C ILE A 122 9.80 -8.06 -9.55
N SER A 123 9.56 -9.37 -9.38
CA SER A 123 8.28 -10.00 -9.76
C SER A 123 8.01 -11.19 -8.84
N PRO A 124 6.76 -11.67 -8.77
CA PRO A 124 6.46 -12.90 -8.07
C PRO A 124 7.19 -14.07 -8.72
N LEU A 125 7.57 -15.08 -7.92
CA LEU A 125 8.24 -16.27 -8.44
C LEU A 125 7.38 -16.96 -9.51
N GLY A 126 7.97 -17.23 -10.67
CA GLY A 126 7.29 -17.91 -11.79
C GLY A 126 6.43 -17.01 -12.68
N THR A 127 6.37 -15.70 -12.43
CA THR A 127 5.68 -14.74 -13.30
C THR A 127 6.59 -13.56 -13.64
N PRO A 128 6.55 -13.02 -14.87
CA PRO A 128 7.41 -11.92 -15.28
C PRO A 128 6.94 -10.57 -14.75
N ASP A 129 5.64 -10.43 -14.50
CA ASP A 129 5.01 -9.17 -14.14
C ASP A 129 4.34 -9.23 -12.77
N GLY A 130 4.27 -8.08 -12.13
CA GLY A 130 3.46 -7.83 -10.96
C GLY A 130 2.04 -7.41 -11.33
N PHE A 131 1.33 -6.87 -10.34
CA PHE A 131 -0.08 -6.52 -10.50
C PHE A 131 -0.38 -5.17 -9.85
N VAL A 132 -1.07 -4.29 -10.57
CA VAL A 132 -1.47 -2.97 -10.12
C VAL A 132 -2.98 -2.83 -10.09
N THR A 133 -3.48 -2.14 -9.08
CA THR A 133 -4.86 -1.63 -8.97
C THR A 133 -4.81 -0.16 -8.59
N GLY A 134 -5.95 0.48 -8.46
CA GLY A 134 -6.03 1.88 -8.03
C GLY A 134 -6.98 2.06 -6.86
N TYR A 135 -6.71 3.08 -6.04
CA TYR A 135 -7.60 3.52 -4.98
C TYR A 135 -7.66 5.04 -4.91
N TYR A 136 -8.67 5.54 -4.22
CA TYR A 136 -8.98 6.96 -4.12
C TYR A 136 -9.69 7.24 -2.80
N GLU A 137 -9.87 8.50 -2.45
CA GLU A 137 -10.69 8.91 -1.29
C GLU A 137 -12.10 9.29 -1.78
N PRO A 138 -13.15 8.52 -1.45
CA PRO A 138 -14.52 8.84 -1.81
C PRO A 138 -14.99 10.16 -1.19
N ILE A 139 -15.86 10.87 -1.90
CA ILE A 139 -16.62 12.01 -1.39
C ILE A 139 -18.09 11.61 -1.40
N VAL A 140 -18.69 11.48 -0.22
CA VAL A 140 -20.06 10.97 -0.06
C VAL A 140 -20.90 11.92 0.78
N GLN A 141 -22.22 11.85 0.63
CA GLN A 141 -23.15 12.60 1.48
C GLN A 141 -23.46 11.82 2.76
N GLY A 142 -23.59 12.52 3.87
CA GLY A 142 -23.91 11.92 5.15
C GLY A 142 -24.47 12.90 6.16
N LEU A 143 -24.91 12.37 7.29
CA LEU A 143 -25.43 13.15 8.42
C LEU A 143 -24.62 12.87 9.67
N SER A 144 -24.51 13.88 10.55
CA SER A 144 -23.87 13.73 11.85
C SER A 144 -24.73 12.95 12.87
N LYS A 145 -26.03 12.83 12.58
CA LYS A 145 -27.00 12.07 13.39
C LYS A 145 -27.84 11.21 12.47
N GLN A 146 -28.31 10.08 12.99
CA GLN A 146 -29.24 9.22 12.26
C GLN A 146 -30.53 9.98 11.94
N ALA A 147 -30.97 9.87 10.70
CA ALA A 147 -32.25 10.36 10.23
C ALA A 147 -32.83 9.36 9.21
N ASP A 148 -34.08 9.53 8.86
CA ASP A 148 -34.79 8.67 7.91
C ASP A 148 -34.04 8.56 6.57
N GLY A 149 -33.78 7.35 6.12
CA GLY A 149 -32.99 7.06 4.93
C GLY A 149 -31.46 7.19 5.08
N PHE A 150 -30.95 7.49 6.29
CA PHE A 150 -29.52 7.51 6.61
C PHE A 150 -29.24 6.49 7.72
N ASP A 151 -29.17 5.21 7.34
CA ASP A 151 -29.16 4.08 8.26
C ASP A 151 -27.83 3.34 8.30
N HIS A 152 -26.83 3.79 7.53
CA HIS A 152 -25.55 3.11 7.41
C HIS A 152 -24.43 3.86 8.13
N PRO A 153 -24.14 3.54 9.42
CA PRO A 153 -23.14 4.26 10.21
C PRO A 153 -21.71 3.90 9.81
N LEU A 154 -20.85 4.92 9.85
CA LEU A 154 -19.40 4.72 9.92
C LEU A 154 -18.96 4.79 11.38
N TYR A 155 -18.33 3.72 11.87
CA TYR A 155 -17.99 3.57 13.27
C TYR A 155 -16.57 4.00 13.60
N ARG A 156 -16.39 4.61 14.77
CA ARG A 156 -15.08 4.76 15.39
C ARG A 156 -14.57 3.45 15.97
N LYS A 157 -13.25 3.35 16.14
CA LYS A 157 -12.62 2.16 16.71
C LYS A 157 -13.18 1.86 18.10
N PRO A 158 -13.77 0.67 18.34
CA PRO A 158 -14.23 0.24 19.65
C PRO A 158 -13.08 0.09 20.65
N SER A 159 -13.31 0.52 21.91
CA SER A 159 -12.29 0.43 22.97
C SER A 159 -11.87 -1.00 23.31
N ASN A 160 -12.74 -1.98 23.07
CA ASN A 160 -12.48 -3.40 23.29
C ASN A 160 -11.83 -4.11 22.09
N LEU A 161 -11.57 -3.39 20.99
CA LEU A 161 -10.83 -3.92 19.84
C LEU A 161 -9.33 -3.83 20.10
N LEU A 162 -8.70 -4.97 20.33
CA LEU A 162 -7.27 -5.12 20.56
C LEU A 162 -6.50 -5.29 19.24
N PRO A 163 -5.17 -5.06 19.26
CA PRO A 163 -4.31 -5.30 18.11
C PRO A 163 -4.50 -6.70 17.52
N GLY A 164 -4.43 -6.81 16.19
CA GLY A 164 -4.65 -8.08 15.48
C GLY A 164 -6.11 -8.53 15.43
N GLY A 165 -7.07 -7.61 15.63
CA GLY A 165 -8.49 -7.90 15.47
C GLY A 165 -9.05 -8.84 16.54
N ARG A 166 -8.59 -8.72 17.76
CA ARG A 166 -9.00 -9.55 18.90
C ARG A 166 -9.82 -8.74 19.90
N MET A 167 -10.60 -9.44 20.70
CA MET A 167 -11.25 -8.88 21.89
C MET A 167 -11.11 -9.81 23.07
N ALA A 168 -11.07 -9.24 24.28
CA ALA A 168 -11.04 -10.00 25.52
C ALA A 168 -12.47 -10.30 25.97
N VAL A 169 -12.80 -11.58 26.09
CA VAL A 169 -14.04 -12.04 26.72
C VAL A 169 -13.74 -12.64 28.08
N ALA A 170 -14.65 -12.49 29.03
CA ALA A 170 -14.55 -13.17 30.32
C ALA A 170 -14.56 -14.68 30.06
N GLY A 171 -13.48 -15.37 30.39
CA GLY A 171 -13.44 -16.81 30.32
C GLY A 171 -14.35 -17.42 31.37
N ALA A 172 -15.16 -18.40 31.00
CA ALA A 172 -15.74 -19.29 31.99
C ALA A 172 -14.61 -19.92 32.83
N PRO A 173 -14.78 -20.08 34.16
CA PRO A 173 -13.77 -20.72 34.98
C PRO A 173 -13.53 -22.12 34.43
N VAL A 174 -12.30 -22.38 33.94
CA VAL A 174 -11.89 -23.74 33.61
C VAL A 174 -11.82 -24.46 34.96
N ALA A 175 -12.67 -25.44 35.18
CA ALA A 175 -12.57 -26.34 36.31
C ALA A 175 -11.21 -27.03 36.21
N SER A 176 -10.24 -26.59 36.99
CA SER A 176 -8.95 -27.25 37.13
C SER A 176 -9.09 -28.27 38.24
N GLU A 177 -9.31 -29.52 37.89
CA GLU A 177 -8.97 -30.65 38.76
C GLU A 177 -7.44 -30.69 38.85
N GLY A 178 -6.92 -30.18 39.95
CA GLY A 178 -5.49 -30.23 40.22
C GLY A 178 -5.08 -29.29 41.34
N LYS A 179 -4.73 -29.83 42.50
CA LYS A 179 -4.19 -29.13 43.67
C LYS A 179 -2.89 -28.40 43.32
N SER A 180 -2.99 -27.13 42.99
CA SER A 180 -1.82 -26.23 42.82
C SER A 180 -2.04 -24.94 43.58
N LYS A 181 -1.00 -24.57 44.34
CA LYS A 181 -0.92 -23.45 45.28
C LYS A 181 -1.49 -22.15 44.70
N LYS A 182 -2.48 -21.56 45.36
CA LYS A 182 -3.17 -20.31 45.01
C LYS A 182 -2.21 -19.13 44.80
N LYS A 183 -1.84 -18.86 43.55
CA LYS A 183 -1.54 -17.49 43.14
C LYS A 183 -2.86 -16.86 42.73
N LYS A 184 -3.25 -15.74 43.35
CA LYS A 184 -4.42 -14.93 42.97
C LYS A 184 -4.22 -14.39 41.56
N HIS A 185 -4.59 -15.19 40.54
CA HIS A 185 -4.74 -14.74 39.18
C HIS A 185 -6.18 -14.29 39.03
N GLY A 186 -6.40 -13.03 38.69
CA GLY A 186 -7.72 -12.55 38.30
C GLY A 186 -8.32 -13.41 37.14
N PRO A 187 -9.60 -13.29 36.82
CA PRO A 187 -10.25 -14.12 35.82
C PRO A 187 -9.44 -14.06 34.51
N LYS A 188 -9.01 -15.26 34.04
CA LYS A 188 -8.26 -15.38 32.79
C LYS A 188 -9.16 -14.90 31.66
N ARG A 189 -8.85 -13.74 31.07
CA ARG A 189 -9.52 -13.24 29.87
C ARG A 189 -9.07 -14.08 28.67
N ARG A 190 -10.02 -14.67 27.96
CA ARG A 190 -9.75 -15.36 26.69
C ARG A 190 -9.79 -14.34 25.55
N LEU A 191 -8.78 -14.37 24.67
CA LEU A 191 -8.79 -13.57 23.45
C LEU A 191 -9.51 -14.33 22.35
N VAL A 192 -10.51 -13.71 21.75
CA VAL A 192 -11.26 -14.22 20.60
C VAL A 192 -11.16 -13.23 19.44
N SER A 193 -11.46 -13.69 18.23
CA SER A 193 -11.57 -12.82 17.05
C SER A 193 -12.68 -11.79 17.27
N TYR A 194 -12.47 -10.58 16.72
CA TYR A 194 -13.52 -9.56 16.73
C TYR A 194 -14.67 -9.94 15.79
N TYR A 195 -15.78 -9.24 15.89
CA TYR A 195 -16.98 -9.47 15.08
C TYR A 195 -16.69 -9.35 13.59
N GLU A 196 -17.31 -10.20 12.78
CA GLU A 196 -17.31 -10.12 11.32
C GLU A 196 -18.23 -8.99 10.83
N ARG A 197 -18.05 -8.54 9.57
CA ARG A 197 -18.92 -7.53 8.94
C ARG A 197 -20.40 -7.83 9.14
N ALA A 198 -20.85 -9.03 8.84
CA ALA A 198 -22.27 -9.39 8.94
C ALA A 198 -22.84 -9.11 10.34
N ALA A 199 -22.14 -9.48 11.40
CA ALA A 199 -22.58 -9.20 12.77
C ALA A 199 -22.58 -7.70 13.10
N ILE A 200 -21.65 -6.94 12.52
CA ILE A 200 -21.59 -5.48 12.70
C ILE A 200 -22.74 -4.81 11.95
N ASP A 201 -23.00 -5.22 10.71
CA ASP A 201 -24.11 -4.74 9.89
C ASP A 201 -25.47 -5.10 10.52
N ASP A 202 -25.57 -6.24 11.24
CA ASP A 202 -26.74 -6.65 12.04
C ASP A 202 -26.87 -5.88 13.37
N GLY A 203 -26.00 -4.90 13.63
CA GLY A 203 -26.12 -3.99 14.77
C GLY A 203 -25.52 -4.47 16.09
N ILE A 204 -24.57 -5.43 16.11
CA ILE A 204 -23.87 -5.88 17.35
C ILE A 204 -23.16 -4.74 18.09
N LEU A 205 -22.90 -3.62 17.40
CA LEU A 205 -22.29 -2.42 17.96
C LEU A 205 -23.31 -1.33 18.34
N ALA A 206 -24.57 -1.50 18.05
CA ALA A 206 -25.61 -0.52 18.35
C ALA A 206 -25.66 -0.17 19.85
N GLY A 207 -25.94 1.09 20.16
CA GLY A 207 -26.03 1.59 21.54
C GLY A 207 -24.70 1.76 22.26
N ARG A 208 -23.55 1.63 21.54
CA ARG A 208 -22.23 1.85 22.10
C ARG A 208 -21.67 3.26 21.86
N ASN A 209 -22.43 4.12 21.21
CA ASN A 209 -22.02 5.50 20.84
C ASN A 209 -20.73 5.51 20.03
N LEU A 210 -20.62 4.60 19.06
CA LEU A 210 -19.45 4.46 18.19
C LEU A 210 -19.65 5.11 16.83
N GLU A 211 -20.86 5.51 16.51
CA GLU A 211 -21.23 6.14 15.25
C GLU A 211 -20.55 7.51 15.12
N ILE A 212 -19.90 7.76 13.96
CA ILE A 212 -19.28 9.06 13.66
C ILE A 212 -20.25 9.86 12.80
N CYS A 213 -20.79 9.23 11.77
CA CYS A 213 -21.75 9.78 10.84
C CYS A 213 -22.57 8.64 10.23
N TRP A 214 -23.61 9.00 9.51
CA TRP A 214 -24.56 8.09 8.89
C TRP A 214 -24.64 8.36 7.39
N LEU A 215 -24.46 7.33 6.58
CA LEU A 215 -24.56 7.41 5.13
C LEU A 215 -25.94 6.91 4.67
N LYS A 216 -26.37 7.40 3.52
CA LYS A 216 -27.62 6.98 2.89
C LYS A 216 -27.48 5.65 2.16
N ASP A 217 -26.37 5.48 1.45
CA ASP A 217 -26.13 4.33 0.59
C ASP A 217 -25.21 3.29 1.25
N PRO A 218 -25.68 2.04 1.43
CA PRO A 218 -24.87 0.94 1.96
C PRO A 218 -23.68 0.56 1.05
N ILE A 219 -23.77 0.84 -0.24
CA ILE A 219 -22.70 0.58 -1.20
C ILE A 219 -21.57 1.59 -0.98
N GLU A 220 -21.90 2.87 -0.79
CA GLU A 220 -20.92 3.91 -0.45
C GLU A 220 -20.22 3.60 0.89
N SER A 221 -20.98 3.19 1.91
CA SER A 221 -20.42 2.74 3.18
C SER A 221 -19.45 1.57 2.99
N PHE A 222 -19.82 0.59 2.18
CA PHE A 222 -18.95 -0.55 1.87
C PHE A 222 -17.67 -0.12 1.15
N PHE A 223 -17.76 0.74 0.14
CA PHE A 223 -16.58 1.22 -0.57
C PHE A 223 -15.70 2.11 0.32
N ALA A 224 -16.26 2.94 1.21
CA ALA A 224 -15.48 3.68 2.20
C ALA A 224 -14.59 2.75 3.05
N HIS A 225 -15.10 1.58 3.45
CA HIS A 225 -14.30 0.55 4.15
C HIS A 225 -13.21 -0.08 3.29
N ILE A 226 -13.43 -0.19 1.96
CA ILE A 226 -12.42 -0.72 1.04
C ILE A 226 -11.30 0.30 0.83
N GLN A 227 -11.66 1.58 0.64
CA GLN A 227 -10.72 2.67 0.39
C GLN A 227 -9.92 3.08 1.65
N GLY A 228 -10.52 2.92 2.84
CA GLY A 228 -9.86 3.22 4.12
C GLY A 228 -9.87 4.69 4.53
N SER A 229 -10.30 5.59 3.68
CA SER A 229 -10.59 7.00 3.98
C SER A 229 -11.83 7.45 3.21
N VAL A 230 -12.48 8.52 3.69
CA VAL A 230 -13.66 9.09 3.06
C VAL A 230 -13.87 10.54 3.50
N ARG A 231 -14.32 11.39 2.58
CA ARG A 231 -14.81 12.74 2.83
C ARG A 231 -16.33 12.68 2.88
N VAL A 232 -16.91 13.04 4.02
CA VAL A 232 -18.36 13.07 4.19
C VAL A 232 -18.85 14.51 4.16
N LEU A 233 -19.61 14.87 3.13
CA LEU A 233 -20.27 16.15 3.03
C LEU A 233 -21.55 16.10 3.86
N LEU A 234 -21.57 16.86 4.94
CA LEU A 234 -22.71 16.94 5.86
C LEU A 234 -23.77 17.93 5.35
N ASP A 235 -24.99 17.80 5.88
CA ASP A 235 -26.14 18.65 5.56
C ASP A 235 -25.93 20.13 5.89
N ASP A 236 -25.05 20.45 6.85
CA ASP A 236 -24.65 21.82 7.21
C ASP A 236 -23.52 22.38 6.31
N GLY A 237 -23.12 21.66 5.26
CA GLY A 237 -22.07 22.04 4.31
C GLY A 237 -20.66 21.78 4.80
N ARG A 238 -20.46 21.26 6.00
CA ARG A 238 -19.13 20.87 6.51
C ARG A 238 -18.65 19.60 5.83
N LEU A 239 -17.36 19.55 5.52
CA LEU A 239 -16.67 18.36 5.02
C LEU A 239 -15.96 17.65 6.18
N MET A 240 -16.55 16.55 6.63
CA MET A 240 -15.95 15.68 7.64
C MET A 240 -14.93 14.75 6.98
N ARG A 241 -13.72 14.69 7.52
CA ARG A 241 -12.62 13.85 7.00
C ARG A 241 -12.44 12.62 7.89
N LEU A 242 -12.64 11.44 7.33
CA LEU A 242 -12.48 10.18 8.05
C LEU A 242 -11.33 9.36 7.48
N ASN A 243 -10.43 8.95 8.34
CA ASN A 243 -9.30 8.08 8.01
C ASN A 243 -9.37 6.76 8.78
N TYR A 244 -8.72 5.74 8.23
CA TYR A 244 -8.52 4.45 8.87
C TYR A 244 -8.01 4.59 10.32
N ALA A 245 -8.67 3.90 11.25
CA ALA A 245 -8.25 3.80 12.64
C ALA A 245 -7.85 2.36 13.01
N ALA A 246 -8.62 1.37 12.55
CA ALA A 246 -8.35 -0.03 12.77
C ALA A 246 -9.21 -0.89 11.83
N ALA A 247 -8.81 -2.16 11.66
CA ALA A 247 -9.67 -3.18 11.08
C ALA A 247 -10.06 -4.22 12.15
N ASN A 248 -11.15 -4.93 11.92
CA ASN A 248 -11.62 -6.02 12.81
C ASN A 248 -10.75 -7.28 12.79
N GLY A 249 -9.69 -7.31 11.96
CA GLY A 249 -8.75 -8.42 11.84
C GLY A 249 -9.31 -9.66 11.15
N GLN A 250 -10.51 -9.58 10.61
CA GLN A 250 -11.09 -10.64 9.79
C GLN A 250 -10.50 -10.63 8.37
N PRO A 251 -10.46 -11.78 7.69
CA PRO A 251 -9.89 -11.86 6.36
C PRO A 251 -10.68 -11.00 5.35
N TYR A 252 -9.93 -10.32 4.49
CA TYR A 252 -10.50 -9.61 3.36
C TYR A 252 -10.93 -10.60 2.27
N TYR A 253 -12.10 -10.38 1.71
CA TYR A 253 -12.62 -11.11 0.57
C TYR A 253 -12.96 -10.14 -0.58
N ALA A 254 -12.28 -10.31 -1.72
CA ALA A 254 -12.53 -9.52 -2.93
C ALA A 254 -13.87 -9.93 -3.55
N VAL A 255 -14.91 -9.14 -3.33
CA VAL A 255 -16.28 -9.46 -3.77
C VAL A 255 -16.41 -9.61 -5.29
N GLY A 256 -15.61 -8.88 -6.07
CA GLY A 256 -15.55 -9.04 -7.52
C GLY A 256 -15.16 -10.45 -7.97
N ARG A 257 -14.35 -11.17 -7.17
CA ARG A 257 -14.03 -12.56 -7.47
C ARG A 257 -15.26 -13.47 -7.46
N TRP A 258 -16.18 -13.23 -6.52
CA TRP A 258 -17.42 -13.99 -6.45
C TRP A 258 -18.29 -13.81 -7.70
N LEU A 259 -18.32 -12.61 -8.27
CA LEU A 259 -19.04 -12.32 -9.51
C LEU A 259 -18.38 -13.01 -10.72
N ILE A 260 -17.05 -13.04 -10.76
CA ILE A 260 -16.29 -13.75 -11.80
C ILE A 260 -16.52 -15.26 -11.71
N ASP A 261 -16.37 -15.84 -10.53
CA ASP A 261 -16.48 -17.30 -10.30
C ASP A 261 -17.89 -17.83 -10.66
N ARG A 262 -18.90 -16.94 -10.73
CA ARG A 262 -20.27 -17.26 -11.14
C ARG A 262 -20.61 -16.84 -12.57
N ASN A 263 -19.62 -16.36 -13.32
CA ASN A 263 -19.81 -15.86 -14.69
C ASN A 263 -20.86 -14.74 -14.79
N ILE A 264 -21.04 -13.95 -13.71
CA ILE A 264 -21.95 -12.79 -13.70
C ILE A 264 -21.30 -11.61 -14.38
N VAL A 265 -20.00 -11.43 -14.16
CA VAL A 265 -19.17 -10.42 -14.80
C VAL A 265 -17.92 -11.11 -15.33
N ALA A 266 -17.58 -10.88 -16.59
CA ALA A 266 -16.37 -11.44 -17.18
C ALA A 266 -15.11 -10.89 -16.48
N LYS A 267 -14.04 -11.71 -16.43
CA LYS A 267 -12.82 -11.35 -15.71
C LYS A 267 -12.16 -10.08 -16.24
N ASP A 268 -12.21 -9.85 -17.53
CA ASP A 268 -11.66 -8.70 -18.25
C ASP A 268 -12.51 -7.43 -18.10
N GLU A 269 -13.84 -7.59 -17.86
CA GLU A 269 -14.76 -6.47 -17.62
C GLU A 269 -14.86 -6.06 -16.12
N MET A 270 -14.24 -6.82 -15.21
CA MET A 270 -14.37 -6.59 -13.78
C MET A 270 -13.74 -5.25 -13.36
N SER A 271 -14.54 -4.38 -12.78
CA SER A 271 -14.14 -3.09 -12.21
C SER A 271 -14.95 -2.77 -10.96
N MET A 272 -14.58 -1.73 -10.22
CA MET A 272 -15.40 -1.26 -9.09
C MET A 272 -16.77 -0.78 -9.56
N ASP A 273 -16.83 -0.14 -10.73
CA ASP A 273 -18.08 0.34 -11.31
C ASP A 273 -19.03 -0.83 -11.64
N ARG A 274 -18.49 -1.92 -12.22
CA ARG A 274 -19.27 -3.13 -12.48
C ARG A 274 -19.79 -3.81 -11.21
N ILE A 275 -18.99 -3.81 -10.15
CA ILE A 275 -19.44 -4.32 -8.84
C ILE A 275 -20.56 -3.45 -8.29
N ARG A 276 -20.41 -2.11 -8.35
CA ARG A 276 -21.42 -1.15 -7.93
C ARG A 276 -22.72 -1.33 -8.69
N GLU A 277 -22.68 -1.25 -10.02
CA GLU A 277 -23.83 -1.46 -10.90
C GLU A 277 -24.59 -2.75 -10.58
N TRP A 278 -23.85 -3.82 -10.36
CA TRP A 278 -24.47 -5.11 -10.05
C TRP A 278 -25.17 -5.08 -8.69
N MET A 279 -24.55 -4.50 -7.67
CA MET A 279 -25.16 -4.35 -6.33
C MET A 279 -26.42 -3.47 -6.36
N GLU A 280 -26.39 -2.40 -7.15
CA GLU A 280 -27.54 -1.47 -7.33
C GLU A 280 -28.74 -2.16 -8.01
N ARG A 281 -28.46 -2.99 -9.03
CA ARG A 281 -29.49 -3.77 -9.74
C ARG A 281 -30.01 -4.97 -8.95
N ASN A 282 -29.24 -5.44 -7.98
CA ASN A 282 -29.54 -6.63 -7.19
C ASN A 282 -29.39 -6.32 -5.68
N PRO A 283 -30.27 -5.51 -5.08
CA PRO A 283 -30.06 -5.00 -3.72
C PRO A 283 -29.91 -6.07 -2.63
N LYS A 284 -30.72 -7.14 -2.69
CA LYS A 284 -30.66 -8.26 -1.73
C LYS A 284 -29.38 -9.08 -1.87
N GLU A 285 -29.10 -9.53 -3.07
CA GLU A 285 -27.88 -10.28 -3.38
C GLU A 285 -26.63 -9.41 -3.20
N GLY A 286 -26.75 -8.11 -3.45
CA GLY A 286 -25.71 -7.11 -3.20
C GLY A 286 -25.39 -6.97 -1.71
N GLU A 287 -26.37 -7.01 -0.84
CA GLU A 287 -26.18 -7.07 0.61
C GLU A 287 -25.42 -8.34 1.01
N GLU A 288 -25.89 -9.51 0.54
CA GLU A 288 -25.21 -10.77 0.79
C GLU A 288 -23.77 -10.77 0.28
N LEU A 289 -23.53 -10.15 -0.89
CA LEU A 289 -22.21 -10.03 -1.47
C LEU A 289 -21.28 -9.16 -0.60
N ARG A 290 -21.75 -8.02 -0.10
CA ARG A 290 -20.97 -7.16 0.82
C ARG A 290 -20.61 -7.91 2.10
N ARG A 291 -21.55 -8.69 2.66
CA ARG A 291 -21.38 -9.48 3.90
C ARG A 291 -20.38 -10.63 3.77
N ARG A 292 -20.08 -11.09 2.53
CA ARG A 292 -19.00 -12.07 2.27
C ARG A 292 -17.62 -11.54 2.60
N ASN A 293 -17.41 -10.24 2.45
CA ASN A 293 -16.18 -9.62 2.93
C ASN A 293 -16.27 -9.42 4.44
N LYS A 294 -15.73 -10.36 5.21
CA LYS A 294 -15.74 -10.34 6.68
C LYS A 294 -14.94 -9.17 7.28
N SER A 295 -14.01 -8.61 6.51
CA SER A 295 -13.21 -7.46 6.95
C SER A 295 -14.06 -6.21 7.11
N TYR A 296 -13.86 -5.48 8.21
CA TYR A 296 -14.54 -4.24 8.54
C TYR A 296 -13.53 -3.20 9.02
N VAL A 297 -13.62 -1.98 8.52
CA VAL A 297 -12.74 -0.87 8.88
C VAL A 297 -13.46 0.08 9.84
N PHE A 298 -12.76 0.49 10.88
CA PHE A 298 -13.17 1.53 11.83
C PHE A 298 -12.41 2.81 11.52
N PHE A 299 -13.06 3.94 11.67
CA PHE A 299 -12.54 5.23 11.29
C PHE A 299 -12.18 6.11 12.49
N ARG A 300 -11.44 7.16 12.21
CA ARG A 300 -11.24 8.32 13.07
C ARG A 300 -11.45 9.58 12.27
N GLU A 301 -12.01 10.58 12.89
CA GLU A 301 -12.08 11.92 12.34
C GLU A 301 -10.69 12.56 12.36
N THR A 302 -10.36 13.31 11.31
CA THR A 302 -9.10 14.04 11.18
C THR A 302 -9.37 15.49 10.79
N ASN A 303 -8.62 16.42 11.39
CA ASN A 303 -8.71 17.85 11.09
C ASN A 303 -7.76 18.22 9.95
N LEU A 304 -7.85 17.51 8.82
CA LEU A 304 -7.05 17.83 7.65
C LEU A 304 -7.69 19.00 6.89
N PRO A 305 -6.90 19.97 6.40
CA PRO A 305 -7.37 20.97 5.45
C PRO A 305 -8.04 20.33 4.23
N VAL A 306 -8.96 21.04 3.60
CA VAL A 306 -9.75 20.52 2.47
C VAL A 306 -8.87 20.11 1.29
N ASN A 307 -7.78 20.85 1.08
CA ASN A 307 -6.80 20.64 0.01
C ASN A 307 -5.71 19.62 0.34
N GLU A 308 -5.69 19.06 1.53
CA GLU A 308 -4.76 17.99 1.88
C GLU A 308 -5.34 16.62 1.55
N GLU A 309 -4.46 15.68 1.23
CA GLU A 309 -4.81 14.30 0.94
C GLU A 309 -4.88 13.46 2.23
N PRO A 310 -5.54 12.30 2.23
CA PRO A 310 -5.66 11.45 3.43
C PRO A 310 -4.31 10.97 3.93
N ILE A 311 -4.25 10.62 5.21
CA ILE A 311 -3.04 10.08 5.83
C ILE A 311 -2.92 8.58 5.53
N GLY A 312 -1.86 8.20 4.83
CA GLY A 312 -1.53 6.79 4.58
C GLY A 312 -0.99 6.07 5.82
N ALA A 313 -0.76 4.78 5.69
CA ALA A 313 -0.30 3.93 6.80
C ALA A 313 1.10 4.31 7.32
N GLN A 314 1.92 5.00 6.53
CA GLN A 314 3.18 5.59 6.99
C GLN A 314 2.98 6.76 7.96
N GLY A 315 1.77 7.31 8.07
CA GLY A 315 1.44 8.45 8.93
C GLY A 315 1.67 9.82 8.29
N ILE A 316 1.74 9.89 6.96
CA ILE A 316 1.92 11.10 6.17
C ILE A 316 0.80 11.26 5.14
N SER A 317 0.56 12.48 4.68
CA SER A 317 -0.35 12.76 3.57
C SER A 317 0.12 12.06 2.30
N LEU A 318 -0.81 11.41 1.62
CA LEU A 318 -0.57 10.77 0.32
C LEU A 318 -0.40 11.82 -0.76
N THR A 319 0.18 11.41 -1.90
CA THR A 319 0.37 12.25 -3.07
C THR A 319 -0.26 11.55 -4.27
N PRO A 320 -1.30 12.11 -4.91
CA PRO A 320 -1.92 11.53 -6.09
C PRO A 320 -0.90 11.26 -7.20
N GLY A 321 -0.94 10.05 -7.78
CA GLY A 321 -0.02 9.61 -8.82
C GLY A 321 1.44 9.44 -8.40
N ARG A 322 1.74 9.50 -7.07
CA ARG A 322 3.09 9.31 -6.50
C ARG A 322 3.11 8.40 -5.27
N SER A 323 1.99 8.19 -4.59
CA SER A 323 1.89 7.28 -3.45
C SER A 323 1.33 5.92 -3.87
N ILE A 324 1.85 4.85 -3.28
CA ILE A 324 1.32 3.50 -3.44
C ILE A 324 1.13 2.80 -2.11
N ALA A 325 0.08 1.96 -2.06
CA ALA A 325 -0.04 0.94 -1.04
C ALA A 325 0.69 -0.33 -1.49
N VAL A 326 1.46 -0.93 -0.57
CA VAL A 326 2.26 -2.14 -0.78
C VAL A 326 2.03 -3.17 0.33
N ASP A 327 2.53 -4.38 0.13
CA ASP A 327 2.60 -5.37 1.21
C ASP A 327 3.63 -4.94 2.26
N HIS A 328 3.16 -4.37 3.37
CA HIS A 328 4.00 -3.86 4.45
C HIS A 328 4.80 -4.95 5.19
N LYS A 329 4.47 -6.23 4.99
CA LYS A 329 5.26 -7.35 5.52
C LYS A 329 6.52 -7.59 4.72
N LEU A 330 6.53 -7.18 3.46
CA LEU A 330 7.63 -7.34 2.53
C LEU A 330 8.40 -6.04 2.32
N HIS A 331 7.71 -4.92 2.23
CA HIS A 331 8.30 -3.65 1.86
C HIS A 331 8.28 -2.62 3.00
N THR A 332 9.38 -1.89 3.12
CA THR A 332 9.51 -0.77 4.06
C THR A 332 8.87 0.48 3.45
N TYR A 333 8.06 1.20 4.23
CA TYR A 333 7.54 2.50 3.79
C TYR A 333 8.68 3.46 3.47
N GLY A 334 8.48 4.29 2.46
CA GLY A 334 9.47 5.17 1.90
C GLY A 334 10.32 4.52 0.79
N THR A 335 10.19 3.21 0.52
CA THR A 335 10.88 2.58 -0.61
C THR A 335 10.31 3.09 -1.92
N PRO A 336 11.17 3.62 -2.84
CA PRO A 336 10.71 4.03 -4.15
C PRO A 336 10.59 2.83 -5.11
N PHE A 337 9.55 2.85 -5.97
CA PHE A 337 9.31 1.86 -7.01
C PHE A 337 9.02 2.56 -8.33
N PHE A 338 9.78 2.25 -9.36
CA PHE A 338 9.39 2.64 -10.71
C PHE A 338 8.44 1.58 -11.27
N ILE A 339 7.23 2.03 -11.57
CA ILE A 339 6.16 1.16 -12.06
C ILE A 339 5.89 1.51 -13.52
N SER A 340 5.92 0.49 -14.39
CA SER A 340 5.60 0.60 -15.79
C SER A 340 4.45 -0.34 -16.11
N ALA A 341 3.31 0.23 -16.53
CA ALA A 341 2.10 -0.52 -16.84
C ALA A 341 1.28 0.19 -17.94
N TYR A 342 0.48 -0.56 -18.65
CA TYR A 342 -0.48 -0.03 -19.63
C TYR A 342 -1.82 0.14 -18.91
N LEU A 343 -2.26 1.37 -18.70
CA LEU A 343 -3.40 1.67 -17.81
C LEU A 343 -4.44 2.56 -18.50
N PRO A 344 -5.75 2.41 -18.15
CA PRO A 344 -6.83 3.25 -18.65
C PRO A 344 -6.91 4.57 -17.86
N ILE A 345 -5.90 5.43 -17.97
CA ILE A 345 -5.81 6.68 -17.22
C ILE A 345 -6.54 7.80 -17.94
N GLU A 346 -6.30 7.93 -19.25
CA GLU A 346 -6.87 8.95 -20.10
C GLU A 346 -8.11 8.40 -20.84
N GLY A 347 -9.30 8.58 -20.23
CA GLY A 347 -10.56 8.14 -20.84
C GLY A 347 -10.87 6.65 -20.67
N LEU A 348 -11.73 6.12 -21.56
CA LEU A 348 -12.26 4.75 -21.45
C LEU A 348 -11.36 3.68 -22.07
N LYS A 349 -10.29 4.07 -22.78
CA LYS A 349 -9.39 3.12 -23.45
C LYS A 349 -8.15 2.88 -22.60
N PRO A 350 -7.73 1.60 -22.45
CA PRO A 350 -6.59 1.23 -21.61
C PRO A 350 -5.24 1.42 -22.32
N ASP A 351 -4.99 2.57 -22.93
CA ASP A 351 -3.90 2.71 -23.89
C ASP A 351 -2.84 3.74 -23.47
N THR A 352 -2.80 4.08 -22.18
CA THR A 352 -1.83 5.04 -21.70
C THR A 352 -0.69 4.35 -20.95
N TRP A 353 0.55 4.62 -21.38
CA TRP A 353 1.72 4.20 -20.62
C TRP A 353 1.83 4.96 -19.31
N PHE A 354 1.66 4.23 -18.21
CA PHE A 354 2.00 4.70 -16.87
C PHE A 354 3.44 4.29 -16.57
N ARG A 355 4.35 5.24 -16.52
CA ARG A 355 5.77 5.06 -16.23
C ARG A 355 6.18 6.08 -15.20
N ARG A 356 6.09 5.73 -13.92
CA ARG A 356 6.28 6.68 -12.83
C ARG A 356 7.05 6.08 -11.67
N LEU A 357 7.88 6.92 -11.06
CA LEU A 357 8.49 6.65 -9.78
C LEU A 357 7.48 6.94 -8.66
N MET A 358 7.09 5.88 -7.97
CA MET A 358 6.09 5.88 -6.92
C MET A 358 6.73 5.57 -5.58
N ILE A 359 6.18 6.07 -4.50
CA ILE A 359 6.71 5.88 -3.14
C ILE A 359 5.75 5.05 -2.31
N ALA A 360 6.27 4.01 -1.65
CA ALA A 360 5.50 3.17 -0.75
C ALA A 360 5.15 3.94 0.53
N GLN A 361 3.91 4.39 0.67
CA GLN A 361 3.45 5.24 1.77
C GLN A 361 2.20 4.70 2.46
N ASP A 362 1.64 3.64 1.90
CA ASP A 362 0.40 3.06 2.40
C ASP A 362 0.41 1.54 2.31
N THR A 363 -0.66 0.91 2.83
CA THR A 363 -0.89 -0.54 2.76
C THR A 363 -2.38 -0.84 2.78
N GLY A 364 -2.74 -2.03 2.34
CA GLY A 364 -4.12 -2.51 2.39
C GLY A 364 -4.18 -4.03 2.63
N GLY A 365 -5.28 -4.49 3.20
CA GLY A 365 -5.48 -5.93 3.49
C GLY A 365 -5.51 -6.82 2.24
N ALA A 366 -5.78 -6.23 1.07
CA ALA A 366 -5.77 -6.90 -0.23
C ALA A 366 -4.42 -6.80 -0.95
N ILE A 367 -3.48 -6.01 -0.44
CA ILE A 367 -2.22 -5.72 -1.10
C ILE A 367 -1.18 -6.69 -0.55
N VAL A 368 -1.06 -7.84 -1.20
CA VAL A 368 -0.21 -8.96 -0.77
C VAL A 368 0.67 -9.41 -1.93
N GLY A 369 1.97 -9.54 -1.66
CA GLY A 369 2.97 -10.01 -2.60
C GLY A 369 4.06 -9.00 -2.95
N PRO A 370 5.17 -9.47 -3.58
CA PRO A 370 6.37 -8.66 -3.78
C PRO A 370 6.22 -7.56 -4.84
N ALA A 371 5.49 -7.82 -5.90
CA ALA A 371 5.25 -6.86 -6.98
C ALA A 371 3.74 -6.58 -7.09
N ARG A 372 3.17 -6.11 -5.97
CA ARG A 372 1.77 -5.75 -5.84
C ARG A 372 1.67 -4.32 -5.32
N ALA A 373 1.04 -3.46 -6.08
CA ALA A 373 0.81 -2.07 -5.68
C ALA A 373 -0.64 -1.65 -5.94
N ASP A 374 -1.15 -0.78 -5.07
CA ASP A 374 -2.36 -0.03 -5.28
C ASP A 374 -2.00 1.44 -5.45
N LEU A 375 -2.35 2.03 -6.59
CA LEU A 375 -1.94 3.38 -6.99
C LEU A 375 -2.94 4.38 -6.45
N TYR A 376 -2.48 5.41 -5.74
CA TYR A 376 -3.34 6.48 -5.22
C TYR A 376 -3.59 7.55 -6.27
N PHE A 377 -4.86 7.85 -6.56
CA PHE A 377 -5.25 8.82 -7.60
C PHE A 377 -5.85 10.13 -7.08
N GLY A 378 -6.04 10.28 -5.76
CA GLY A 378 -6.64 11.48 -5.19
C GLY A 378 -8.05 11.24 -4.66
N ALA A 379 -8.90 12.25 -4.68
CA ALA A 379 -10.24 12.20 -4.11
C ALA A 379 -11.34 12.53 -5.13
N GLY A 380 -12.55 12.03 -4.88
CA GLY A 380 -13.76 12.34 -5.66
C GLY A 380 -13.88 11.53 -6.95
N ASP A 381 -14.83 11.95 -7.79
CA ASP A 381 -15.31 11.16 -8.94
C ASP A 381 -14.28 11.00 -10.06
N GLU A 382 -13.45 12.00 -10.31
CA GLU A 382 -12.38 11.90 -11.31
C GLU A 382 -11.37 10.82 -10.90
N ALA A 383 -10.93 10.83 -9.64
CA ALA A 383 -10.04 9.81 -9.10
C ALA A 383 -10.72 8.44 -9.09
N ALA A 384 -12.00 8.37 -8.72
CA ALA A 384 -12.80 7.14 -8.73
C ALA A 384 -12.86 6.53 -10.13
N SER A 385 -13.12 7.36 -11.14
CA SER A 385 -13.25 6.92 -12.54
C SER A 385 -11.98 6.27 -13.08
N VAL A 386 -10.81 6.71 -12.64
CA VAL A 386 -9.53 6.10 -13.01
C VAL A 386 -9.25 4.88 -12.13
N ALA A 387 -9.24 5.06 -10.81
CA ALA A 387 -8.88 4.02 -9.86
C ALA A 387 -9.76 2.77 -9.98
N GLY A 388 -11.07 2.98 -10.18
CA GLY A 388 -12.07 1.91 -10.27
C GLY A 388 -11.85 0.92 -11.41
N ARG A 389 -11.18 1.35 -12.49
CA ARG A 389 -10.90 0.54 -13.66
C ARG A 389 -9.55 -0.16 -13.61
N LEU A 390 -8.68 0.18 -12.67
CA LEU A 390 -7.31 -0.35 -12.63
C LEU A 390 -7.27 -1.78 -12.07
N ARG A 391 -6.87 -2.69 -12.96
CA ARG A 391 -6.62 -4.09 -12.64
C ARG A 391 -5.73 -4.71 -13.71
N HIS A 392 -4.46 -4.33 -13.71
CA HIS A 392 -3.55 -4.56 -14.83
C HIS A 392 -2.22 -5.17 -14.37
N SER A 393 -1.56 -5.89 -15.27
CA SER A 393 -0.18 -6.30 -15.08
C SER A 393 0.74 -5.08 -15.16
N GLY A 394 1.85 -5.12 -14.43
CA GLY A 394 2.85 -4.07 -14.46
C GLY A 394 4.23 -4.57 -14.07
N LYS A 395 5.25 -3.93 -14.63
CA LYS A 395 6.64 -4.18 -14.28
C LYS A 395 7.05 -3.30 -13.11
N PHE A 396 7.77 -3.87 -12.18
CA PHE A 396 8.22 -3.21 -10.95
C PHE A 396 9.73 -3.17 -10.89
N VAL A 397 10.28 -1.98 -10.75
CA VAL A 397 11.68 -1.78 -10.42
C VAL A 397 11.77 -1.10 -9.07
N MET A 398 12.19 -1.85 -8.07
CA MET A 398 12.41 -1.35 -6.72
C MET A 398 13.76 -0.65 -6.65
N LEU A 399 13.79 0.56 -6.09
CA LEU A 399 15.02 1.27 -5.84
C LEU A 399 15.58 0.89 -4.47
N VAL A 400 16.70 0.18 -4.48
CA VAL A 400 17.35 -0.32 -3.27
C VAL A 400 18.52 0.61 -2.93
N PRO A 401 18.62 1.12 -1.69
CA PRO A 401 19.78 1.91 -1.29
C PRO A 401 21.11 1.20 -1.59
N LYS A 402 22.07 1.90 -2.20
CA LYS A 402 23.37 1.33 -2.61
C LYS A 402 24.10 0.63 -1.48
N ALA A 403 23.90 1.07 -0.24
CA ALA A 403 24.52 0.44 0.94
C ALA A 403 24.09 -1.02 1.18
N LEU A 404 23.00 -1.48 0.57
CA LEU A 404 22.48 -2.84 0.70
C LEU A 404 22.90 -3.77 -0.44
N LEU A 405 23.32 -3.22 -1.55
CA LEU A 405 23.76 -3.98 -2.72
C LEU A 405 25.23 -3.62 -2.99
N PRO A 406 26.15 -4.57 -2.94
CA PRO A 406 27.52 -4.33 -3.36
C PRO A 406 27.53 -3.84 -4.80
N ALA A 407 28.57 -3.10 -5.20
CA ALA A 407 28.73 -2.66 -6.57
C ALA A 407 28.72 -3.87 -7.51
N ALA A 408 28.08 -3.75 -8.65
CA ALA A 408 28.12 -4.81 -9.67
C ALA A 408 29.57 -5.06 -10.18
N ASP A 409 30.48 -4.11 -9.88
CA ASP A 409 31.91 -4.16 -10.18
C ASP A 409 32.72 -4.91 -9.10
N ASP A 410 32.14 -5.28 -7.96
CA ASP A 410 32.76 -6.24 -7.04
C ASP A 410 32.58 -7.64 -7.66
N GLU A 411 33.33 -7.85 -8.72
CA GLU A 411 33.66 -9.10 -9.41
C GLU A 411 32.89 -10.34 -8.87
N ILE A 412 31.90 -10.79 -9.63
CA ILE A 412 31.69 -12.21 -9.77
C ILE A 412 32.95 -12.67 -10.51
N PRO A 413 33.92 -13.40 -9.88
CA PRO A 413 35.06 -13.89 -10.60
C PRO A 413 34.51 -14.77 -11.73
N LEU A 414 34.65 -14.31 -12.96
CA LEU A 414 34.41 -15.18 -14.11
C LEU A 414 35.25 -16.44 -13.88
N PRO A 415 34.71 -17.64 -14.07
CA PRO A 415 35.48 -18.85 -14.01
C PRO A 415 36.72 -18.64 -14.88
N ARG A 416 37.89 -18.65 -14.27
CA ARG A 416 39.14 -18.53 -15.03
C ARG A 416 39.12 -19.64 -16.07
N LEU A 417 39.31 -19.28 -17.33
CA LEU A 417 39.50 -20.24 -18.38
C LEU A 417 40.57 -21.22 -17.90
N ARG A 418 40.27 -22.51 -17.92
CA ARG A 418 41.20 -23.58 -17.55
C ARG A 418 42.45 -23.39 -18.41
N PRO A 419 43.66 -23.26 -17.83
CA PRO A 419 44.85 -23.13 -18.63
C PRO A 419 44.96 -24.27 -19.62
N ALA A 420 45.25 -23.99 -20.89
CA ALA A 420 45.30 -24.98 -21.97
C ALA A 420 46.39 -26.04 -21.80
N ASN A 421 47.28 -25.87 -20.82
CA ASN A 421 48.41 -26.77 -20.56
C ASN A 421 48.14 -27.91 -19.54
N LEU A 422 46.90 -28.13 -19.14
CA LEU A 422 46.48 -29.30 -18.32
C LEU A 422 45.78 -30.38 -19.16
N MET A 423 45.89 -30.33 -20.48
CA MET A 423 45.40 -31.39 -21.38
C MET A 423 46.50 -32.25 -21.99
N SER A 424 47.64 -32.42 -21.30
CA SER A 424 48.66 -33.39 -21.67
C SER A 424 48.94 -34.28 -20.48
N ASP A 425 48.21 -35.33 -20.35
CA ASP A 425 48.52 -36.66 -19.88
C ASP A 425 47.25 -37.41 -19.48
N GLU A 426 46.59 -37.91 -20.47
CA GLU A 426 45.73 -39.08 -20.27
C GLU A 426 45.85 -39.93 -21.53
N THR A 427 46.47 -41.06 -21.36
CA THR A 427 46.74 -42.18 -22.21
C THR A 427 45.63 -42.47 -23.21
N ALA A 428 46.03 -42.64 -24.46
CA ALA A 428 45.20 -43.14 -25.53
C ALA A 428 44.52 -44.48 -25.19
N PRO A 429 43.24 -44.62 -25.39
CA PRO A 429 42.59 -45.93 -25.46
C PRO A 429 42.73 -46.48 -26.88
N ALA A 430 43.01 -47.78 -26.89
CA ALA A 430 43.18 -48.63 -28.06
C ALA A 430 42.10 -48.51 -29.13
N GLU A 431 42.57 -48.60 -30.36
CA GLU A 431 41.74 -48.75 -31.59
C GLU A 431 40.75 -49.89 -31.45
N THR A 432 39.49 -49.61 -31.67
CA THR A 432 38.46 -50.61 -31.98
C THR A 432 37.93 -50.34 -33.40
N PRO A 433 37.67 -51.35 -34.20
CA PRO A 433 37.62 -51.22 -35.67
C PRO A 433 36.33 -50.54 -36.14
N GLU A 434 36.49 -49.84 -37.27
CA GLU A 434 35.46 -49.22 -38.07
C GLU A 434 34.26 -50.16 -38.35
N ALA A 435 33.08 -49.75 -37.88
CA ALA A 435 31.80 -50.21 -38.46
C ALA A 435 31.25 -49.08 -39.33
N LYS A 436 31.10 -49.42 -40.63
CA LYS A 436 30.48 -48.55 -41.63
C LYS A 436 29.11 -48.08 -41.18
N PRO A 437 28.75 -46.83 -41.38
CA PRO A 437 27.35 -46.39 -41.15
C PRO A 437 26.45 -46.85 -42.27
N GLU A 438 25.53 -47.73 -41.95
CA GLU A 438 24.34 -47.98 -42.75
C GLU A 438 23.39 -46.79 -42.61
N ALA A 439 23.06 -46.19 -43.74
CA ALA A 439 22.11 -45.09 -43.85
C ALA A 439 20.69 -45.59 -43.56
N VAL A 440 20.18 -45.37 -42.38
CA VAL A 440 18.77 -45.52 -42.07
C VAL A 440 18.03 -44.23 -42.52
N LYS A 441 17.32 -44.37 -43.63
CA LYS A 441 16.39 -43.37 -44.14
C LYS A 441 15.16 -43.32 -43.24
N LEU A 442 15.11 -42.37 -42.33
CA LEU A 442 13.90 -42.05 -41.60
C LEU A 442 13.05 -41.08 -42.46
N GLU A 443 12.07 -41.65 -43.15
CA GLU A 443 10.97 -40.89 -43.72
C GLU A 443 10.13 -40.29 -42.61
N ALA A 444 10.23 -39.00 -42.44
CA ALA A 444 9.33 -38.24 -41.59
C ALA A 444 7.99 -38.04 -42.33
N LYS A 445 6.96 -38.73 -41.89
CA LYS A 445 5.58 -38.53 -42.30
C LYS A 445 5.03 -37.31 -41.52
N PRO A 446 4.49 -36.28 -42.16
CA PRO A 446 3.87 -35.15 -41.46
C PRO A 446 2.57 -35.58 -40.77
N PRO A 447 2.20 -35.01 -39.61
CA PRO A 447 0.91 -35.30 -39.02
C PRO A 447 -0.20 -34.69 -39.86
N GLU A 448 -1.16 -35.55 -40.22
CA GLU A 448 -2.39 -35.29 -40.94
C GLU A 448 -3.25 -34.31 -40.14
N THR A 449 -3.37 -33.08 -40.60
CA THR A 449 -4.35 -32.11 -40.12
C THR A 449 -5.72 -32.52 -40.63
N ALA A 450 -6.55 -33.02 -39.72
CA ALA A 450 -7.97 -33.20 -39.98
C ALA A 450 -8.63 -31.79 -40.07
N ALA A 451 -8.73 -31.30 -41.31
CA ALA A 451 -9.54 -30.12 -41.61
C ALA A 451 -11.01 -30.57 -41.61
N ALA A 452 -11.71 -30.28 -40.53
CA ALA A 452 -13.17 -30.29 -40.53
C ALA A 452 -13.66 -29.14 -41.43
N LYS A 453 -14.27 -29.51 -42.56
CA LYS A 453 -15.00 -28.59 -43.43
C LYS A 453 -16.16 -27.99 -42.66
N ILE A 454 -16.05 -26.70 -42.35
CA ILE A 454 -17.19 -25.88 -41.94
C ILE A 454 -17.73 -25.26 -43.24
N GLU A 455 -18.87 -25.74 -43.70
CA GLU A 455 -19.65 -25.08 -44.75
C GLU A 455 -20.13 -23.71 -44.27
N PRO A 456 -20.10 -22.67 -45.09
CA PRO A 456 -20.60 -21.36 -44.72
C PRO A 456 -22.14 -21.37 -44.73
N SER A 457 -22.75 -21.26 -43.59
CA SER A 457 -24.18 -20.99 -43.45
C SER A 457 -24.52 -19.60 -43.99
N LYS A 458 -25.46 -19.58 -44.95
CA LYS A 458 -26.03 -18.40 -45.59
C LYS A 458 -26.54 -17.36 -44.59
N PRO A 459 -26.39 -16.06 -44.85
CA PRO A 459 -26.94 -14.99 -44.03
C PRO A 459 -28.47 -14.99 -44.10
N LEU A 460 -29.11 -15.09 -42.94
CA LEU A 460 -30.55 -14.86 -42.81
C LEU A 460 -30.85 -13.37 -43.03
N ALA A 461 -31.76 -13.17 -43.98
CA ALA A 461 -32.23 -11.91 -44.47
C ALA A 461 -32.72 -10.96 -43.32
N ALA A 462 -32.20 -9.74 -43.35
CA ALA A 462 -32.75 -8.59 -42.64
C ALA A 462 -34.18 -8.32 -43.14
N LYS A 463 -35.17 -8.59 -42.31
CA LYS A 463 -36.54 -8.09 -42.51
C LYS A 463 -36.66 -6.71 -41.86
N LYS A 464 -36.84 -5.75 -42.78
CA LYS A 464 -37.31 -4.39 -42.58
C LYS A 464 -38.26 -4.22 -41.38
N LEU A 465 -37.87 -3.33 -40.47
CA LEU A 465 -38.82 -2.46 -39.78
C LEU A 465 -38.37 -1.02 -40.05
N ALA A 466 -38.81 -0.53 -41.21
CA ALA A 466 -38.83 0.90 -41.49
C ALA A 466 -40.24 1.38 -41.22
N LYS A 467 -40.31 2.58 -40.71
CA LYS A 467 -41.42 3.51 -40.50
C LYS A 467 -41.74 3.74 -39.05
N THR A 468 -41.13 4.78 -38.49
CA THR A 468 -41.82 5.99 -38.09
C THR A 468 -40.74 6.98 -37.62
N THR A 469 -40.18 7.71 -38.55
CA THR A 469 -39.51 8.99 -38.34
C THR A 469 -40.03 9.90 -39.39
N GLU A 470 -40.99 10.70 -39.02
CA GLU A 470 -41.31 11.94 -39.75
C GLU A 470 -41.65 13.05 -38.78
N LYS A 471 -40.89 14.10 -38.98
CA LYS A 471 -41.17 15.49 -38.65
C LYS A 471 -40.99 15.94 -37.20
N LEU A 472 -39.87 16.57 -37.00
CA LEU A 472 -39.84 17.98 -36.55
C LEU A 472 -38.39 18.51 -36.68
N THR A 473 -38.05 18.89 -37.93
CA THR A 473 -37.01 19.87 -38.23
C THR A 473 -37.65 21.22 -38.44
N GLU A 474 -36.86 22.24 -38.05
CA GLU A 474 -36.88 23.65 -38.44
C GLU A 474 -37.17 24.57 -37.26
N LYS A 475 -36.28 25.31 -36.86
CA LYS A 475 -35.32 26.39 -37.19
C LYS A 475 -35.58 27.62 -36.30
N PRO A 476 -34.61 28.44 -36.00
CA PRO A 476 -34.68 29.49 -34.99
C PRO A 476 -35.18 30.83 -35.57
N ALA A 477 -35.85 31.62 -34.76
CA ALA A 477 -36.09 33.02 -35.08
C ALA A 477 -35.84 33.91 -33.86
N GLU A 478 -34.98 34.84 -34.11
CA GLU A 478 -34.62 36.03 -33.35
C GLU A 478 -35.79 37.01 -33.26
N LYS A 479 -35.65 37.93 -32.24
CA LYS A 479 -36.16 39.30 -32.12
C LYS A 479 -37.62 39.48 -31.65
N LYS A 480 -37.84 40.15 -30.57
CA LYS A 480 -37.81 41.61 -30.34
C LYS A 480 -38.41 41.94 -28.98
N ALA A 481 -37.81 42.92 -28.37
CA ALA A 481 -38.35 43.67 -27.26
C ALA A 481 -39.56 44.49 -27.69
N GLU A 482 -40.55 44.67 -26.77
CA GLU A 482 -41.30 45.93 -26.61
C GLU A 482 -42.09 45.92 -25.30
N LYS A 483 -41.77 46.81 -24.46
CA LYS A 483 -42.49 47.80 -23.64
C LYS A 483 -44.01 47.82 -23.76
N LYS A 484 -44.66 47.78 -22.60
CA LYS A 484 -45.77 48.68 -22.17
C LYS A 484 -45.97 48.45 -20.66
N THR A 485 -45.65 49.37 -19.90
CA THR A 485 -46.19 50.46 -19.11
C THR A 485 -47.71 50.47 -18.85
N GLU A 486 -47.96 50.81 -17.58
CA GLU A 486 -49.12 51.51 -16.98
C GLU A 486 -50.09 50.61 -16.24
N LYS A 487 -50.42 50.93 -15.07
CA LYS A 487 -50.79 51.95 -14.13
C LYS A 487 -51.60 51.32 -13.00
N ALA A 488 -51.38 51.70 -11.89
CA ALA A 488 -51.89 52.58 -10.85
C ALA A 488 -52.84 51.81 -9.93
N ALA A 489 -52.96 52.01 -8.72
CA ALA A 489 -52.85 53.03 -7.71
C ALA A 489 -53.23 52.36 -6.38
N ASP A 490 -52.60 52.72 -5.39
CA ASP A 490 -52.91 53.55 -4.24
C ASP A 490 -53.68 52.86 -3.11
N ASP A 491 -53.17 52.82 -1.94
CA ASP A 491 -53.61 53.59 -0.79
C ASP A 491 -52.79 53.26 0.52
N LYS A 492 -52.13 54.33 0.98
CA LYS A 492 -51.95 54.83 2.37
C LYS A 492 -51.35 53.99 3.49
N LYS A 493 -50.14 54.34 3.84
CA LYS A 493 -49.52 55.01 5.02
C LYS A 493 -50.29 55.04 6.37
N PRO A 494 -49.59 55.41 7.45
CA PRO A 494 -48.56 54.75 8.31
C PRO A 494 -48.90 54.93 9.81
N VAL A 495 -48.16 54.34 10.74
CA VAL A 495 -48.01 54.88 12.13
C VAL A 495 -46.75 54.36 12.79
N LYS A 496 -45.77 55.25 12.92
CA LYS A 496 -45.01 55.79 14.08
C LYS A 496 -44.28 54.79 15.02
N THR A 497 -43.01 54.83 14.94
CA THR A 497 -41.97 55.40 15.85
C THR A 497 -42.25 55.42 17.35
N SER A 498 -41.37 54.76 18.12
CA SER A 498 -40.81 55.41 19.31
C SER A 498 -39.39 54.90 19.60
N LYS A 499 -38.48 55.83 19.58
CA LYS A 499 -37.17 55.85 20.19
C LYS A 499 -37.30 55.75 21.72
N HIS A 500 -36.34 55.06 22.35
CA HIS A 500 -35.75 55.61 23.57
C HIS A 500 -34.27 55.24 23.65
N GLU A 501 -33.55 56.26 23.77
CA GLU A 501 -32.16 56.54 24.02
C GLU A 501 -31.65 55.99 25.34
N SER A 502 -30.39 55.55 25.24
CA SER A 502 -29.25 55.91 26.11
C SER A 502 -29.37 55.91 27.63
N LYS A 503 -28.41 55.23 28.22
CA LYS A 503 -27.40 55.91 29.07
C LYS A 503 -26.28 54.97 29.50
N SER A 504 -25.08 55.41 29.23
CA SER A 504 -23.79 55.09 29.78
C SER A 504 -23.70 55.31 31.31
N VAL A 505 -22.89 54.51 32.04
CA VAL A 505 -21.98 54.93 33.15
C VAL A 505 -21.01 53.77 33.37
N ALA A 506 -19.86 53.91 33.09
CA ALA A 506 -18.51 54.18 33.57
C ALA A 506 -18.13 53.54 34.93
N LYS A 507 -16.94 52.88 34.85
CA LYS A 507 -15.84 52.87 35.81
C LYS A 507 -16.01 52.26 37.19
N SER A 508 -15.19 51.22 37.49
CA SER A 508 -14.16 51.38 38.52
C SER A 508 -13.12 50.26 38.46
N GLU A 509 -11.89 50.69 38.39
CA GLU A 509 -10.64 49.96 38.62
C GLU A 509 -10.55 49.48 40.06
N SER A 510 -9.94 48.32 40.31
CA SER A 510 -8.95 48.22 41.39
C SER A 510 -7.97 47.06 41.14
N LYS A 511 -6.75 47.49 41.05
CA LYS A 511 -5.48 46.74 41.17
C LYS A 511 -5.41 45.99 42.51
N THR A 512 -4.79 44.82 42.50
CA THR A 512 -3.65 44.51 43.40
C THR A 512 -2.96 43.21 43.02
N LYS A 513 -1.69 43.30 42.71
CA LYS A 513 -0.58 42.33 42.87
C LYS A 513 0.16 42.75 44.12
N PRO A 514 1.21 42.07 44.66
CA PRO A 514 1.70 40.68 44.61
C PRO A 514 2.17 40.15 45.99
N LYS A 515 2.71 38.91 46.07
CA LYS A 515 3.87 38.49 46.92
C LYS A 515 4.04 36.96 46.83
N SER A 516 5.10 36.47 46.27
CA SER A 516 6.45 36.18 46.77
C SER A 516 6.56 34.84 47.53
N THR A 517 7.28 33.92 46.91
CA THR A 517 8.09 32.77 47.42
C THR A 517 8.63 32.91 48.85
N PRO A 518 9.14 31.84 49.57
CA PRO A 518 10.20 30.98 49.08
C PRO A 518 10.33 29.52 49.65
N ARG A 519 11.17 28.72 48.95
CA ARG A 519 12.25 27.81 49.42
C ARG A 519 11.97 26.72 50.46
N SER A 520 12.28 25.46 50.14
CA SER A 520 13.43 24.69 50.67
C SER A 520 13.39 23.22 50.17
N GLY A 521 14.44 22.75 49.50
CA GLY A 521 14.87 21.35 49.51
C GLY A 521 15.69 21.10 50.82
N PRO A 522 16.36 19.98 51.03
CA PRO A 522 17.02 19.08 50.09
C PRO A 522 17.08 17.56 50.48
N LYS A 523 17.61 16.72 49.56
CA LYS A 523 18.52 15.56 49.72
C LYS A 523 18.04 14.29 50.44
N HIS A 524 18.14 13.13 49.81
CA HIS A 524 19.21 12.12 49.93
C HIS A 524 18.86 10.86 49.14
N ASP A 525 19.73 10.50 48.22
CA ASP A 525 20.05 9.12 47.84
C ASP A 525 20.79 8.45 49.02
N PRO A 526 21.17 7.12 49.00
CA PRO A 526 21.24 6.16 47.88
C PRO A 526 20.96 4.68 48.27
N ALA A 527 21.07 3.84 47.22
CA ALA A 527 21.56 2.46 47.24
C ALA A 527 20.69 1.34 47.84
N THR A 528 20.27 0.43 47.10
CA THR A 528 20.92 -0.82 46.66
C THR A 528 20.21 -1.37 45.42
#